data_c73af33896bcb7a81c784b0610d3829f
#
_entry.id   c73af33896bcb7a81c784b0610d3829f
#
_cell.length_a   1.000
_cell.length_b   1.000
_cell.length_c   1.000
_cell.angle_alpha   90.00
_cell.angle_beta   90.00
_cell.angle_gamma   90.00
#
_symmetry.space_group_name_H-M   'P 1'
#
loop_
_entity.id
_entity.type
_entity.pdbx_description
1 polymer ?
#
loop_
_entity_poly.entity_id
_entity_poly.type
_entity_poly.pdbx_seq_one_letter_code
_entity_poly.pdbx_strand_id
1 'polypeptide(L)'
;MNYLKKNLKRSHKIKLMIKKKLIKNARKIDKFLINYLKKQKKSLLVKPMKYGVISGGKKIRSTIILDAGKLFNINEKKLINVCAAVECIHSYSLIHDDLPCMDNDLIRRGKPSTHIKYGEASAVLAGSSLLTLAFEIITEKKYLVNSKLKNELVRSLALCSGHTGIAEGQELDLKFEKKKKKINQIIDMQKKKTGKLFNFCLYAA
;
A
#
# COMPACT_ATOMS: atom_id res chain seq x y z
N MET A 1 37.57 -7.17 -20.40
CA MET A 1 37.43 -7.36 -18.92
C MET A 1 37.06 -6.06 -18.17
N ASN A 2 37.65 -4.90 -18.51
CA ASN A 2 37.35 -3.62 -17.82
C ASN A 2 35.94 -3.08 -18.00
N TYR A 3 35.30 -3.24 -19.18
CA TYR A 3 33.94 -2.75 -19.47
C TYR A 3 32.86 -3.45 -18.59
N LEU A 4 32.95 -4.77 -18.46
CA LEU A 4 32.04 -5.54 -17.61
C LEU A 4 32.16 -5.17 -16.13
N LYS A 5 33.39 -5.01 -15.61
CA LYS A 5 33.63 -4.57 -14.23
C LYS A 5 33.06 -3.16 -13.96
N LYS A 6 33.19 -2.23 -14.93
CA LYS A 6 32.63 -0.85 -14.83
C LYS A 6 31.10 -0.87 -14.77
N ASN A 7 30.44 -1.69 -15.62
CA ASN A 7 29.00 -1.83 -15.65
C ASN A 7 28.45 -2.49 -14.37
N LEU A 8 29.11 -3.52 -13.85
CA LEU A 8 28.75 -4.15 -12.57
C LEU A 8 28.84 -3.16 -11.40
N LYS A 9 29.91 -2.36 -11.31
CA LYS A 9 30.05 -1.30 -10.30
C LYS A 9 28.94 -0.24 -10.41
N ARG A 10 28.59 0.20 -11.65
CA ARG A 10 27.51 1.14 -11.90
C ARG A 10 26.15 0.57 -11.48
N SER A 11 25.84 -0.66 -11.84
CA SER A 11 24.63 -1.37 -11.44
C SER A 11 24.51 -1.48 -9.92
N HIS A 12 25.59 -1.86 -9.24
CA HIS A 12 25.64 -1.94 -7.77
C HIS A 12 25.37 -0.58 -7.11
N LYS A 13 26.01 0.49 -7.60
CA LYS A 13 25.79 1.87 -7.10
C LYS A 13 24.33 2.30 -7.25
N ILE A 14 23.71 2.02 -8.43
CA ILE A 14 22.29 2.34 -8.68
C ILE A 14 21.39 1.57 -7.70
N LYS A 15 21.60 0.25 -7.53
CA LYS A 15 20.83 -0.56 -6.57
C LYS A 15 20.92 0.00 -5.14
N LEU A 16 22.11 0.40 -4.71
CA LEU A 16 22.32 1.00 -3.39
C LEU A 16 21.59 2.34 -3.23
N MET A 17 21.62 3.19 -4.26
CA MET A 17 20.90 4.47 -4.26
C MET A 17 19.40 4.26 -4.15
N ILE A 18 18.82 3.34 -4.95
CA ILE A 18 17.40 2.98 -4.90
C ILE A 18 17.03 2.47 -3.51
N LYS A 19 17.81 1.55 -2.96
CA LYS A 19 17.58 1.01 -1.60
C LYS A 19 17.57 2.11 -0.54
N LYS A 20 18.56 3.02 -0.55
CA LYS A 20 18.61 4.17 0.38
C LYS A 20 17.39 5.08 0.25
N LYS A 21 16.95 5.34 -0.99
CA LYS A 21 15.77 6.16 -1.28
C LYS A 21 14.49 5.51 -0.75
N LEU A 22 14.27 4.23 -1.02
CA LEU A 22 13.12 3.48 -0.51
C LEU A 22 13.05 3.53 1.02
N ILE A 23 14.17 3.29 1.71
CA ILE A 23 14.24 3.37 3.18
C ILE A 23 13.89 4.78 3.68
N LYS A 24 14.43 5.83 3.04
CA LYS A 24 14.14 7.22 3.41
C LYS A 24 12.64 7.54 3.27
N ASN A 25 12.03 7.15 2.13
CA ASN A 25 10.61 7.38 1.87
C ASN A 25 9.74 6.56 2.84
N ALA A 26 10.05 5.29 3.06
CA ALA A 26 9.33 4.44 4.01
C ALA A 26 9.30 5.08 5.41
N ARG A 27 10.44 5.56 5.92
CA ARG A 27 10.51 6.23 7.23
C ARG A 27 9.62 7.48 7.32
N LYS A 28 9.50 8.26 6.23
CA LYS A 28 8.62 9.44 6.20
C LYS A 28 7.14 9.03 6.33
N ILE A 29 6.72 8.05 5.55
CA ILE A 29 5.34 7.56 5.56
C ILE A 29 5.01 6.91 6.90
N ASP A 30 5.89 6.07 7.42
CA ASP A 30 5.72 5.45 8.73
C ASP A 30 5.60 6.50 9.84
N LYS A 31 6.45 7.55 9.83
CA LYS A 31 6.36 8.67 10.79
C LYS A 31 5.01 9.39 10.71
N PHE A 32 4.51 9.66 9.49
CA PHE A 32 3.20 10.27 9.30
C PHE A 32 2.10 9.39 9.88
N LEU A 33 2.05 8.11 9.51
CA LEU A 33 1.04 7.15 9.98
C LEU A 33 1.09 6.92 11.49
N ILE A 34 2.28 6.82 12.08
CA ILE A 34 2.45 6.72 13.53
C ILE A 34 1.86 7.94 14.24
N ASN A 35 2.15 9.14 13.73
CA ASN A 35 1.64 10.37 14.31
C ASN A 35 0.13 10.52 14.12
N TYR A 36 -0.40 10.06 12.99
CA TYR A 36 -1.84 10.07 12.71
C TYR A 36 -2.59 9.13 13.66
N LEU A 37 -2.14 7.88 13.78
CA LEU A 37 -2.73 6.88 14.65
C LEU A 37 -2.59 7.22 16.15
N LYS A 38 -1.54 7.95 16.55
CA LYS A 38 -1.40 8.43 17.93
C LYS A 38 -2.55 9.33 18.38
N LYS A 39 -3.20 10.07 17.47
CA LYS A 39 -4.35 10.93 17.79
C LYS A 39 -5.61 10.11 18.11
N GLN A 40 -5.67 8.86 17.69
CA GLN A 40 -6.81 7.96 17.86
C GLN A 40 -6.63 6.98 19.06
N LYS A 41 -5.88 7.37 20.08
CA LYS A 41 -5.42 6.52 21.21
C LYS A 41 -6.52 5.72 21.93
N LYS A 42 -7.77 6.18 21.91
CA LYS A 42 -8.87 5.53 22.64
C LYS A 42 -9.40 4.25 21.98
N SER A 43 -9.05 3.98 20.71
CA SER A 43 -9.50 2.78 20.00
C SER A 43 -8.60 1.58 20.28
N LEU A 44 -9.21 0.44 20.60
CA LEU A 44 -8.53 -0.85 20.76
C LEU A 44 -7.88 -1.32 19.44
N LEU A 45 -8.40 -0.88 18.30
CA LEU A 45 -7.92 -1.25 16.95
C LEU A 45 -6.61 -0.55 16.57
N VAL A 46 -6.21 0.52 17.26
CA VAL A 46 -4.97 1.24 16.93
C VAL A 46 -3.73 0.34 16.97
N LYS A 47 -3.66 -0.60 17.94
CA LYS A 47 -2.52 -1.54 18.03
C LYS A 47 -2.44 -2.49 16.84
N PRO A 48 -3.48 -3.27 16.47
CA PRO A 48 -3.43 -4.15 15.31
C PRO A 48 -3.32 -3.38 13.98
N MET A 49 -4.00 -2.23 13.80
CA MET A 49 -3.85 -1.36 12.63
C MET A 49 -2.39 -0.92 12.45
N LYS A 50 -1.79 -0.37 13.51
CA LYS A 50 -0.38 0.05 13.50
C LYS A 50 0.55 -1.12 13.18
N TYR A 51 0.29 -2.28 13.78
CA TYR A 51 1.07 -3.48 13.51
C TYR A 51 1.04 -3.84 12.02
N GLY A 52 -0.12 -3.88 11.38
CA GLY A 52 -0.27 -4.21 9.98
C GLY A 52 0.38 -3.18 9.03
N VAL A 53 0.18 -1.87 9.28
CA VAL A 53 0.65 -0.83 8.35
C VAL A 53 2.11 -0.43 8.55
N ILE A 54 2.67 -0.58 9.76
CA ILE A 54 4.07 -0.22 10.10
C ILE A 54 4.99 -1.45 10.14
N SER A 55 4.50 -2.65 9.82
CA SER A 55 5.27 -3.91 9.89
C SER A 55 6.48 -4.01 8.96
N GLY A 56 6.96 -2.89 8.44
CA GLY A 56 8.05 -2.85 7.47
C GLY A 56 7.54 -2.81 6.03
N GLY A 57 8.39 -3.24 5.10
CA GLY A 57 8.10 -3.14 3.67
C GLY A 57 8.81 -1.95 3.03
N LYS A 58 8.91 -2.01 1.70
CA LYS A 58 9.68 -1.02 0.91
C LYS A 58 8.88 0.24 0.59
N LYS A 59 7.58 0.28 0.90
CA LYS A 59 6.66 1.39 0.57
C LYS A 59 6.84 1.87 -0.89
N ILE A 60 6.82 0.91 -1.82
CA ILE A 60 7.10 1.16 -3.25
C ILE A 60 6.03 2.08 -3.84
N ARG A 61 4.76 1.87 -3.49
CA ARG A 61 3.63 2.65 -3.99
C ARG A 61 3.76 4.12 -3.61
N SER A 62 4.05 4.40 -2.36
CA SER A 62 4.34 5.76 -1.88
C SER A 62 5.57 6.36 -2.55
N THR A 63 6.61 5.55 -2.81
CA THR A 63 7.80 6.04 -3.51
C THR A 63 7.48 6.43 -4.95
N ILE A 64 6.63 5.68 -5.66
CA ILE A 64 6.17 6.03 -7.01
C ILE A 64 5.44 7.38 -7.00
N ILE A 65 4.49 7.58 -6.07
CA ILE A 65 3.79 8.88 -5.93
C ILE A 65 4.78 10.02 -5.71
N LEU A 66 5.73 9.86 -4.77
CA LEU A 66 6.73 10.89 -4.48
C LEU A 66 7.65 11.18 -5.66
N ASP A 67 8.00 10.16 -6.43
CA ASP A 67 8.91 10.30 -7.58
C ASP A 67 8.21 10.91 -8.78
N ALA A 68 6.99 10.46 -9.08
CA ALA A 68 6.18 11.05 -10.14
C ALA A 68 5.83 12.51 -9.81
N GLY A 69 5.43 12.81 -8.58
CA GLY A 69 5.18 14.18 -8.16
C GLY A 69 6.39 15.11 -8.30
N LYS A 70 7.61 14.59 -8.10
CA LYS A 70 8.83 15.37 -8.36
C LYS A 70 9.03 15.72 -9.83
N LEU A 71 8.64 14.83 -10.76
CA LEU A 71 8.70 15.12 -12.20
C LEU A 71 7.79 16.29 -12.59
N PHE A 72 6.68 16.46 -11.85
CA PHE A 72 5.72 17.56 -12.04
C PHE A 72 5.92 18.72 -11.07
N ASN A 73 7.05 18.78 -10.35
CA ASN A 73 7.37 19.81 -9.36
C ASN A 73 6.30 19.99 -8.25
N ILE A 74 5.57 18.91 -7.90
CA ILE A 74 4.58 18.93 -6.84
C ILE A 74 5.28 18.89 -5.47
N ASN A 75 4.84 19.78 -4.57
CA ASN A 75 5.38 19.83 -3.22
C ASN A 75 5.06 18.52 -2.47
N GLU A 76 6.09 17.90 -1.89
CA GLU A 76 5.98 16.63 -1.15
C GLU A 76 4.92 16.68 -0.03
N LYS A 77 4.72 17.85 0.62
CA LYS A 77 3.69 18.02 1.65
C LYS A 77 2.27 17.80 1.12
N LYS A 78 2.04 18.03 -0.18
CA LYS A 78 0.76 17.73 -0.84
C LYS A 78 0.60 16.25 -1.22
N LEU A 79 1.65 15.45 -1.18
CA LEU A 79 1.63 14.05 -1.57
C LEU A 79 1.58 13.09 -0.38
N ILE A 80 2.00 13.53 0.81
CA ILE A 80 2.19 12.66 1.96
C ILE A 80 0.89 11.99 2.42
N ASN A 81 -0.25 12.68 2.35
CA ASN A 81 -1.56 12.13 2.70
C ASN A 81 -1.96 11.00 1.75
N VAL A 82 -1.79 11.22 0.44
CA VAL A 82 -2.08 10.19 -0.58
C VAL A 82 -1.14 9.01 -0.43
N CYS A 83 0.14 9.25 -0.16
CA CYS A 83 1.11 8.19 0.13
C CYS A 83 0.68 7.34 1.34
N ALA A 84 0.23 7.97 2.41
CA ALA A 84 -0.26 7.28 3.60
C ALA A 84 -1.55 6.49 3.31
N ALA A 85 -2.48 7.08 2.56
CA ALA A 85 -3.74 6.45 2.18
C ALA A 85 -3.49 5.18 1.33
N VAL A 86 -2.64 5.24 0.32
CA VAL A 86 -2.34 4.07 -0.52
C VAL A 86 -1.66 2.94 0.26
N GLU A 87 -0.85 3.26 1.26
CA GLU A 87 -0.25 2.24 2.13
C GLU A 87 -1.26 1.66 3.13
N CYS A 88 -2.27 2.42 3.56
CA CYS A 88 -3.40 1.90 4.33
C CYS A 88 -4.20 0.90 3.49
N ILE A 89 -4.55 1.24 2.24
CA ILE A 89 -5.23 0.33 1.31
C ILE A 89 -4.40 -0.94 1.09
N HIS A 90 -3.11 -0.81 0.80
CA HIS A 90 -2.25 -1.97 0.62
C HIS A 90 -2.13 -2.84 1.88
N SER A 91 -2.14 -2.20 3.05
CA SER A 91 -2.00 -2.95 4.31
C SER A 91 -3.28 -3.67 4.70
N TYR A 92 -4.47 -3.08 4.46
CA TYR A 92 -5.72 -3.77 4.69
C TYR A 92 -5.81 -5.02 3.81
N SER A 93 -5.45 -4.91 2.51
CA SER A 93 -5.51 -6.07 1.63
C SER A 93 -4.62 -7.21 2.12
N LEU A 94 -3.38 -6.89 2.55
CA LEU A 94 -2.47 -7.90 3.09
C LEU A 94 -2.98 -8.54 4.40
N ILE A 95 -3.59 -7.74 5.30
CA ILE A 95 -4.14 -8.28 6.56
C ILE A 95 -5.29 -9.25 6.26
N HIS A 96 -6.15 -8.92 5.29
CA HIS A 96 -7.26 -9.80 4.91
C HIS A 96 -6.79 -11.01 4.11
N ASP A 97 -5.84 -10.83 3.19
CA ASP A 97 -5.23 -11.94 2.44
C ASP A 97 -4.61 -13.00 3.38
N ASP A 98 -4.00 -12.58 4.50
CA ASP A 98 -3.36 -13.47 5.46
C ASP A 98 -4.36 -14.32 6.29
N LEU A 99 -5.67 -14.00 6.30
CA LEU A 99 -6.67 -14.69 7.12
C LEU A 99 -6.81 -16.17 6.75
N PRO A 100 -7.21 -17.05 7.71
CA PRO A 100 -7.42 -18.47 7.44
C PRO A 100 -8.43 -18.77 6.34
N CYS A 101 -9.43 -17.91 6.13
CA CYS A 101 -10.43 -18.03 5.04
C CYS A 101 -9.91 -17.55 3.67
N MET A 102 -8.67 -17.06 3.61
CA MET A 102 -8.01 -16.55 2.40
C MET A 102 -6.74 -17.36 2.12
N ASP A 103 -5.55 -16.73 2.14
CA ASP A 103 -4.28 -17.39 1.85
C ASP A 103 -3.73 -18.19 3.07
N ASN A 104 -4.28 -17.99 4.28
CA ASN A 104 -3.87 -18.60 5.55
C ASN A 104 -2.36 -18.44 5.86
N ASP A 105 -1.82 -17.26 5.62
CA ASP A 105 -0.40 -16.96 5.83
C ASP A 105 -0.11 -16.70 7.32
N LEU A 106 0.68 -17.54 7.95
CA LEU A 106 1.06 -17.40 9.36
C LEU A 106 2.12 -16.31 9.60
N ILE A 107 2.92 -16.00 8.57
CA ILE A 107 4.07 -15.08 8.66
C ILE A 107 4.02 -14.05 7.53
N ARG A 108 4.06 -12.78 7.88
CA ARG A 108 4.15 -11.67 6.93
C ARG A 108 5.41 -10.82 7.19
N ARG A 109 6.31 -10.72 6.19
CA ARG A 109 7.56 -9.93 6.30
C ARG A 109 8.44 -10.35 7.49
N GLY A 110 8.52 -11.67 7.76
CA GLY A 110 9.33 -12.24 8.84
C GLY A 110 8.76 -12.05 10.25
N LYS A 111 7.48 -11.67 10.37
CA LYS A 111 6.75 -11.52 11.64
C LYS A 111 5.43 -12.29 11.57
N PRO A 112 4.85 -12.73 12.69
CA PRO A 112 3.49 -13.28 12.71
C PRO A 112 2.52 -12.37 11.99
N SER A 113 1.62 -12.93 11.18
CA SER A 113 0.54 -12.16 10.55
C SER A 113 -0.39 -11.56 11.59
N THR A 114 -1.22 -10.59 11.20
CA THR A 114 -2.03 -9.83 12.16
C THR A 114 -3.01 -10.72 12.91
N HIS A 115 -3.61 -11.71 12.23
CA HIS A 115 -4.56 -12.64 12.85
C HIS A 115 -3.89 -13.58 13.86
N ILE A 116 -2.66 -14.00 13.62
CA ILE A 116 -1.89 -14.81 14.57
C ILE A 116 -1.56 -14.01 15.83
N LYS A 117 -1.27 -12.71 15.69
CA LYS A 117 -0.85 -11.89 16.83
C LYS A 117 -2.00 -11.32 17.64
N TYR A 118 -3.13 -11.00 17.00
CA TYR A 118 -4.24 -10.26 17.63
C TYR A 118 -5.59 -10.99 17.55
N GLY A 119 -5.63 -12.18 16.92
CA GLY A 119 -6.85 -12.92 16.63
C GLY A 119 -7.52 -12.48 15.33
N GLU A 120 -8.31 -13.39 14.76
CA GLU A 120 -8.97 -13.20 13.45
C GLU A 120 -9.93 -12.01 13.44
N ALA A 121 -10.82 -11.92 14.44
CA ALA A 121 -11.77 -10.81 14.54
C ALA A 121 -11.07 -9.45 14.59
N SER A 122 -9.97 -9.33 15.38
CA SER A 122 -9.19 -8.10 15.44
C SER A 122 -8.47 -7.80 14.11
N ALA A 123 -8.04 -8.82 13.38
CA ALA A 123 -7.41 -8.64 12.07
C ALA A 123 -8.43 -8.15 11.03
N VAL A 124 -9.62 -8.75 10.96
CA VAL A 124 -10.72 -8.30 10.08
C VAL A 124 -11.06 -6.83 10.36
N LEU A 125 -11.28 -6.49 11.64
CA LEU A 125 -11.62 -5.12 12.04
C LEU A 125 -10.48 -4.13 11.79
N ALA A 126 -9.23 -4.53 12.00
CA ALA A 126 -8.07 -3.69 11.71
C ALA A 126 -7.89 -3.42 10.23
N GLY A 127 -8.08 -4.43 9.37
CA GLY A 127 -8.06 -4.28 7.92
C GLY A 127 -9.16 -3.33 7.44
N SER A 128 -10.40 -3.56 7.86
CA SER A 128 -11.56 -2.68 7.54
C SER A 128 -11.33 -1.24 8.02
N SER A 129 -10.73 -1.07 9.21
CA SER A 129 -10.41 0.26 9.75
C SER A 129 -9.27 0.95 8.98
N LEU A 130 -8.29 0.21 8.46
CA LEU A 130 -7.26 0.79 7.58
C LEU A 130 -7.84 1.20 6.23
N LEU A 131 -8.79 0.43 5.68
CA LEU A 131 -9.50 0.79 4.46
C LEU A 131 -10.24 2.13 4.63
N THR A 132 -11.01 2.30 5.70
CA THR A 132 -11.74 3.55 5.97
C THR A 132 -10.80 4.71 6.33
N LEU A 133 -9.71 4.44 7.08
CA LEU A 133 -8.68 5.42 7.42
C LEU A 133 -8.00 6.02 6.18
N ALA A 134 -7.87 5.27 5.10
CA ALA A 134 -7.31 5.80 3.85
C ALA A 134 -8.13 6.97 3.31
N PHE A 135 -9.45 6.88 3.34
CA PHE A 135 -10.36 7.94 2.91
C PHE A 135 -10.40 9.11 3.90
N GLU A 136 -10.37 8.82 5.21
CA GLU A 136 -10.27 9.84 6.26
C GLU A 136 -9.01 10.71 6.06
N ILE A 137 -7.85 10.10 5.78
CA ILE A 137 -6.58 10.81 5.55
C ILE A 137 -6.68 11.74 4.31
N ILE A 138 -7.33 11.32 3.22
CA ILE A 138 -7.47 12.14 2.01
C ILE A 138 -8.44 13.30 2.25
N THR A 139 -9.49 13.09 3.04
CA THR A 139 -10.51 14.13 3.32
C THR A 139 -10.14 15.05 4.49
N GLU A 140 -9.04 14.82 5.20
CA GLU A 140 -8.58 15.63 6.34
C GLU A 140 -8.57 17.12 5.97
N LYS A 141 -9.15 17.97 6.84
CA LYS A 141 -9.22 19.42 6.63
C LYS A 141 -7.84 20.07 6.43
N LYS A 142 -6.83 19.57 7.14
CA LYS A 142 -5.44 20.05 7.06
C LYS A 142 -4.68 19.59 5.82
N TYR A 143 -5.28 18.72 5.00
CA TYR A 143 -4.66 18.29 3.75
C TYR A 143 -4.71 19.43 2.71
N LEU A 144 -3.53 19.83 2.21
CA LEU A 144 -3.29 21.06 1.45
C LEU A 144 -3.69 20.99 -0.03
N VAL A 145 -4.82 20.36 -0.35
CA VAL A 145 -5.42 20.34 -1.69
C VAL A 145 -6.88 20.73 -1.63
N ASN A 146 -7.43 21.22 -2.75
CA ASN A 146 -8.81 21.66 -2.82
C ASN A 146 -9.80 20.48 -2.76
N SER A 147 -11.07 20.78 -2.45
CA SER A 147 -12.12 19.77 -2.26
C SER A 147 -12.40 18.96 -3.54
N LYS A 148 -12.32 19.58 -4.72
CA LYS A 148 -12.51 18.89 -6.00
C LYS A 148 -11.48 17.78 -6.16
N LEU A 149 -10.18 18.09 -5.95
CA LEU A 149 -9.11 17.11 -6.04
C LEU A 149 -9.23 16.01 -4.96
N LYS A 150 -9.65 16.37 -3.72
CA LYS A 150 -9.93 15.36 -2.68
C LYS A 150 -11.00 14.37 -3.13
N ASN A 151 -12.10 14.84 -3.72
CA ASN A 151 -13.18 14.01 -4.22
C ASN A 151 -12.70 13.08 -5.36
N GLU A 152 -11.88 13.59 -6.28
CA GLU A 152 -11.29 12.79 -7.37
C GLU A 152 -10.34 11.71 -6.83
N LEU A 153 -9.49 12.04 -5.87
CA LEU A 153 -8.59 11.07 -5.22
C LEU A 153 -9.38 10.00 -4.46
N VAL A 154 -10.40 10.38 -3.69
CA VAL A 154 -11.28 9.43 -2.98
C VAL A 154 -11.98 8.50 -3.96
N ARG A 155 -12.60 9.04 -5.02
CA ARG A 155 -13.29 8.25 -6.03
C ARG A 155 -12.35 7.29 -6.74
N SER A 156 -11.18 7.77 -7.17
CA SER A 156 -10.17 6.93 -7.86
C SER A 156 -9.65 5.82 -6.95
N LEU A 157 -9.33 6.13 -5.68
CA LEU A 157 -8.86 5.15 -4.72
C LEU A 157 -9.94 4.09 -4.40
N ALA A 158 -11.21 4.50 -4.27
CA ALA A 158 -12.32 3.60 -4.04
C ALA A 158 -12.52 2.61 -5.21
N LEU A 159 -12.48 3.10 -6.46
CA LEU A 159 -12.54 2.25 -7.64
C LEU A 159 -11.37 1.26 -7.72
N CYS A 160 -10.17 1.69 -7.33
CA CYS A 160 -8.99 0.82 -7.35
C CYS A 160 -8.99 -0.24 -6.24
N SER A 161 -9.61 0.04 -5.09
CA SER A 161 -9.63 -0.87 -3.93
C SER A 161 -10.87 -1.77 -3.85
N GLY A 162 -11.97 -1.40 -4.48
CA GLY A 162 -13.27 -2.07 -4.40
C GLY A 162 -13.45 -3.23 -5.40
N HIS A 163 -14.74 -3.50 -5.68
CA HIS A 163 -15.21 -4.64 -6.49
C HIS A 163 -14.78 -4.62 -7.97
N THR A 164 -14.25 -3.52 -8.47
CA THR A 164 -13.67 -3.42 -9.82
C THR A 164 -12.14 -3.35 -9.79
N GLY A 165 -11.54 -3.47 -8.62
CA GLY A 165 -10.11 -3.34 -8.36
C GLY A 165 -9.53 -4.51 -7.57
N ILE A 166 -8.88 -4.20 -6.45
CA ILE A 166 -8.15 -5.18 -5.63
C ILE A 166 -9.06 -6.32 -5.15
N ALA A 167 -10.27 -6.01 -4.66
CA ALA A 167 -11.19 -7.04 -4.15
C ALA A 167 -11.59 -8.05 -5.23
N GLU A 168 -11.94 -7.60 -6.44
CA GLU A 168 -12.19 -8.48 -7.59
C GLU A 168 -10.93 -9.29 -7.97
N GLY A 169 -9.77 -8.63 -7.96
CA GLY A 169 -8.50 -9.29 -8.26
C GLY A 169 -8.19 -10.42 -7.28
N GLN A 170 -8.48 -10.25 -5.99
CA GLN A 170 -8.31 -11.27 -4.97
C GLN A 170 -9.32 -12.41 -5.12
N GLU A 171 -10.59 -12.10 -5.40
CA GLU A 171 -11.62 -13.11 -5.67
C GLU A 171 -11.24 -13.99 -6.88
N LEU A 172 -10.70 -13.38 -7.93
CA LEU A 172 -10.20 -14.12 -9.10
C LEU A 172 -8.98 -14.99 -8.76
N ASP A 173 -8.07 -14.49 -7.92
CA ASP A 173 -6.87 -15.23 -7.49
C ASP A 173 -7.27 -16.51 -6.75
N LEU A 174 -8.14 -16.39 -5.75
CA LEU A 174 -8.70 -17.54 -5.02
C LEU A 174 -9.44 -18.52 -5.95
N LYS A 175 -10.26 -18.03 -6.88
CA LYS A 175 -10.96 -18.88 -7.86
C LYS A 175 -10.01 -19.59 -8.83
N PHE A 176 -8.82 -19.02 -9.06
CA PHE A 176 -7.83 -19.57 -9.97
C PHE A 176 -6.86 -20.54 -9.29
N GLU A 177 -6.80 -20.53 -7.96
CA GLU A 177 -5.97 -21.44 -7.21
C GLU A 177 -6.22 -22.89 -7.62
N LYS A 178 -5.11 -23.62 -7.84
CA LYS A 178 -5.13 -25.05 -8.29
C LYS A 178 -5.84 -25.31 -9.63
N LYS A 179 -6.14 -24.26 -10.42
CA LYS A 179 -6.82 -24.39 -11.72
C LYS A 179 -5.94 -23.87 -12.86
N LYS A 180 -5.81 -24.67 -13.94
CA LYS A 180 -5.19 -24.19 -15.19
C LYS A 180 -6.04 -23.07 -15.80
N LYS A 181 -5.45 -21.91 -16.06
CA LYS A 181 -6.10 -20.73 -16.65
C LYS A 181 -5.37 -20.26 -17.88
N LYS A 182 -6.10 -19.64 -18.82
CA LYS A 182 -5.52 -18.98 -19.99
C LYS A 182 -4.70 -17.77 -19.53
N ILE A 183 -3.61 -17.46 -20.22
CA ILE A 183 -2.71 -16.35 -19.87
C ILE A 183 -3.46 -15.01 -19.74
N ASN A 184 -4.44 -14.74 -20.61
CA ASN A 184 -5.23 -13.49 -20.55
C ASN A 184 -6.06 -13.37 -19.27
N GLN A 185 -6.54 -14.48 -18.69
CA GLN A 185 -7.27 -14.49 -17.43
C GLN A 185 -6.33 -14.15 -16.26
N ILE A 186 -5.11 -14.71 -16.29
CA ILE A 186 -4.07 -14.41 -15.29
C ILE A 186 -3.66 -12.94 -15.37
N ILE A 187 -3.47 -12.41 -16.59
CA ILE A 187 -3.13 -11.00 -16.81
C ILE A 187 -4.25 -10.09 -16.27
N ASP A 188 -5.53 -10.39 -16.55
CA ASP A 188 -6.67 -9.60 -16.05
C ASP A 188 -6.74 -9.61 -14.52
N MET A 189 -6.61 -10.78 -13.90
CA MET A 189 -6.54 -10.92 -12.45
C MET A 189 -5.41 -10.06 -11.86
N GLN A 190 -4.18 -10.15 -12.40
CA GLN A 190 -3.04 -9.36 -11.92
C GLN A 190 -3.22 -7.85 -12.15
N LYS A 191 -3.84 -7.44 -13.26
CA LYS A 191 -4.20 -6.04 -13.49
C LYS A 191 -5.13 -5.50 -12.39
N LYS A 192 -6.09 -6.30 -11.93
CA LYS A 192 -7.03 -5.95 -10.87
C LYS A 192 -6.37 -6.02 -9.50
N LYS A 193 -5.80 -7.17 -9.11
CA LYS A 193 -5.20 -7.42 -7.79
C LYS A 193 -4.04 -6.46 -7.48
N THR A 194 -3.23 -6.14 -8.50
CA THR A 194 -1.99 -5.37 -8.32
C THR A 194 -1.96 -4.08 -9.14
N GLY A 195 -2.29 -4.15 -10.43
CA GLY A 195 -2.13 -3.04 -11.39
C GLY A 195 -2.97 -1.82 -11.07
N LYS A 196 -4.21 -1.98 -10.63
CA LYS A 196 -5.13 -0.87 -10.31
C LYS A 196 -4.54 0.09 -9.28
N LEU A 197 -3.92 -0.43 -8.21
CA LEU A 197 -3.33 0.42 -7.18
C LEU A 197 -2.04 1.09 -7.65
N PHE A 198 -1.28 0.48 -8.55
CA PHE A 198 -0.14 1.14 -9.21
C PHE A 198 -0.60 2.27 -10.14
N ASN A 199 -1.68 2.06 -10.90
CA ASN A 199 -2.27 3.12 -11.72
C ASN A 199 -2.72 4.30 -10.88
N PHE A 200 -3.37 4.04 -9.72
CA PHE A 200 -3.70 5.09 -8.77
C PHE A 200 -2.46 5.88 -8.33
N CYS A 201 -1.34 5.21 -8.06
CA CYS A 201 -0.11 5.91 -7.64
C CYS A 201 0.41 6.92 -8.68
N LEU A 202 0.25 6.62 -9.96
CA LEU A 202 0.65 7.53 -11.04
C LEU A 202 -0.40 8.65 -11.25
N TYR A 203 -1.68 8.31 -11.14
CA TYR A 203 -2.77 9.27 -11.25
C TYR A 203 -2.75 10.33 -10.14
N ALA A 204 -2.36 9.94 -8.93
CA ALA A 204 -2.41 10.77 -7.73
C ALA A 204 -1.16 11.64 -7.52
N ALA A 205 -0.22 11.57 -8.44
CA ALA A 205 1.02 12.36 -8.41
C ALA A 205 0.90 13.62 -9.24
#